data_35453ec752f6e6d9ee28d42d7a875284
#
_entry.id   35453ec752f6e6d9ee28d42d7a875284
#
_cell.length_a   1.000
_cell.length_b   1.000
_cell.length_c   1.000
_cell.angle_alpha   90.00
_cell.angle_beta   90.00
_cell.angle_gamma   90.00
#
_symmetry.space_group_name_H-M   'P 1'
#
loop_
_entity.id
_entity.type
_entity.pdbx_description
1 polymer ?
#
loop_
_entity_poly.entity_id
_entity_poly.type
_entity_poly.pdbx_seq_one_letter_code
_entity_poly.pdbx_strand_id
1 'polypeptide(L)'
;MELTQEIKDIMSKGVPVEYTSEKALPKKEALELVDKLLEANIPVLGGEVVSWDAKGILSYNYDGWYCDFFPEEALSDYVCRSVRKAKEYLYAYKVDEVLFVVGFDPDFSKEKYQHLIN
;
A
#
# COMPACT_ATOMS: atom_id res chain seq x y z
N MET A 1 16.05 -6.30 -0.87
CA MET A 1 15.73 -6.19 -2.30
C MET A 1 15.61 -4.74 -2.69
N GLU A 2 16.23 -4.37 -3.79
CA GLU A 2 16.06 -3.03 -4.32
C GLU A 2 14.74 -2.92 -5.09
N LEU A 3 14.09 -1.78 -4.94
CA LEU A 3 12.89 -1.49 -5.72
C LEU A 3 13.25 -1.24 -7.17
N THR A 4 12.37 -1.63 -8.09
CA THR A 4 12.54 -1.32 -9.51
C THR A 4 12.44 0.18 -9.72
N GLN A 5 13.03 0.67 -10.82
CA GLN A 5 12.95 2.08 -11.15
C GLN A 5 11.50 2.53 -11.35
N GLU A 6 10.67 1.65 -11.93
CA GLU A 6 9.25 1.95 -12.13
C GLU A 6 8.53 2.22 -10.82
N ILE A 7 8.80 1.40 -9.79
CA ILE A 7 8.20 1.60 -8.46
C ILE A 7 8.71 2.92 -7.85
N LYS A 8 10.01 3.18 -7.94
CA LYS A 8 10.59 4.43 -7.44
C LYS A 8 9.98 5.65 -8.13
N ASP A 9 9.77 5.57 -9.45
CA ASP A 9 9.18 6.67 -10.22
C ASP A 9 7.74 6.94 -9.78
N ILE A 10 6.96 5.89 -9.55
CA ILE A 10 5.58 6.06 -9.05
C ILE A 10 5.60 6.70 -7.67
N MET A 11 6.44 6.19 -6.77
CA MET A 11 6.55 6.72 -5.41
C MET A 11 6.99 8.18 -5.38
N SER A 12 7.81 8.60 -6.35
CA SER A 12 8.28 9.98 -6.43
C SER A 12 7.14 10.97 -6.70
N LYS A 13 6.02 10.50 -7.22
CA LYS A 13 4.83 11.34 -7.46
C LYS A 13 3.99 11.53 -6.20
N GLY A 14 4.35 10.84 -5.12
CA GLY A 14 3.59 10.89 -3.88
C GLY A 14 3.79 12.19 -3.11
N VAL A 15 2.77 12.53 -2.31
CA VAL A 15 2.80 13.68 -1.41
C VAL A 15 3.23 13.19 -0.03
N PRO A 16 4.26 13.78 0.59
CA PRO A 16 4.67 13.38 1.93
C PRO A 16 3.54 13.57 2.93
N VAL A 17 3.35 12.57 3.79
CA VAL A 17 2.40 12.67 4.91
C VAL A 17 3.16 13.21 6.10
N GLU A 18 2.67 14.30 6.69
CA GLU A 18 3.38 15.02 7.75
C GLU A 18 3.65 14.12 8.96
N TYR A 19 4.84 14.25 9.52
CA TYR A 19 5.35 13.49 10.67
C TYR A 19 5.55 11.99 10.38
N THR A 20 5.60 11.59 9.10
CA THR A 20 5.87 10.20 8.72
C THR A 20 6.89 10.18 7.58
N SER A 21 7.41 8.99 7.29
CA SER A 21 8.23 8.75 6.11
C SER A 21 7.39 8.32 4.91
N GLU A 22 6.08 8.31 5.05
CA GLU A 22 5.20 7.78 4.03
C GLU A 22 4.83 8.82 2.99
N LYS A 23 4.49 8.34 1.79
CA LYS A 23 4.00 9.16 0.70
C LYS A 23 2.63 8.67 0.27
N ALA A 24 1.72 9.61 0.07
CA ALA A 24 0.37 9.31 -0.36
C ALA A 24 0.21 9.58 -1.85
N LEU A 25 -0.50 8.71 -2.53
CA LEU A 25 -0.69 8.73 -3.97
C LEU A 25 -2.15 8.93 -4.34
N PRO A 26 -2.43 9.64 -5.44
CA PRO A 26 -3.78 9.61 -6.02
C PRO A 26 -4.16 8.18 -6.40
N LYS A 27 -5.45 7.93 -6.54
CA LYS A 27 -5.96 6.58 -6.86
C LYS A 27 -5.29 5.96 -8.07
N LYS A 28 -5.12 6.72 -9.15
CA LYS A 28 -4.51 6.21 -10.38
C LYS A 28 -3.10 5.67 -10.10
N GLU A 29 -2.28 6.47 -9.45
CA GLU A 29 -0.90 6.09 -9.14
C GLU A 29 -0.83 4.97 -8.10
N ALA A 30 -1.76 4.95 -7.16
CA ALA A 30 -1.84 3.85 -6.19
C ALA A 30 -2.15 2.53 -6.90
N LEU A 31 -3.06 2.54 -7.88
CA LEU A 31 -3.37 1.36 -8.68
C LEU A 31 -2.18 0.92 -9.53
N GLU A 32 -1.45 1.87 -10.11
CA GLU A 32 -0.22 1.55 -10.86
C GLU A 32 0.81 0.92 -9.95
N LEU A 33 0.96 1.45 -8.73
CA LEU A 33 1.91 0.92 -7.76
C LEU A 33 1.59 -0.53 -7.40
N VAL A 34 0.33 -0.85 -7.09
CA VAL A 34 0.00 -2.22 -6.71
C VAL A 34 0.21 -3.20 -7.87
N ASP A 35 0.00 -2.78 -9.11
CA ASP A 35 0.31 -3.61 -10.26
C ASP A 35 1.82 -3.87 -10.38
N LYS A 36 2.65 -2.87 -10.11
CA LYS A 36 4.10 -3.04 -10.15
C LYS A 36 4.61 -3.89 -8.99
N LEU A 37 3.96 -3.82 -7.83
CA LEU A 37 4.28 -4.69 -6.71
C LEU A 37 3.96 -6.15 -7.04
N LEU A 38 2.85 -6.39 -7.74
CA LEU A 38 2.52 -7.73 -8.22
C LEU A 38 3.62 -8.28 -9.13
N GLU A 39 4.08 -7.48 -10.09
CA GLU A 39 5.15 -7.89 -11.00
C GLU A 39 6.46 -8.19 -10.26
N ALA A 40 6.73 -7.44 -9.20
CA ALA A 40 7.94 -7.60 -8.39
C ALA A 40 7.81 -8.69 -7.31
N ASN A 41 6.65 -9.35 -7.23
CA ASN A 41 6.36 -10.37 -6.22
C ASN A 41 6.48 -9.82 -4.79
N ILE A 42 6.02 -8.58 -4.59
CA ILE A 42 5.99 -7.91 -3.29
C ILE A 42 4.54 -7.79 -2.84
N PRO A 43 4.17 -8.34 -1.68
CA PRO A 43 2.77 -8.25 -1.22
C PRO A 43 2.40 -6.84 -0.77
N VAL A 44 1.12 -6.50 -0.89
CA VAL A 44 0.57 -5.28 -0.34
C VAL A 44 0.04 -5.60 1.06
N LEU A 45 0.72 -5.09 2.07
CA LEU A 45 0.36 -5.39 3.46
C LEU A 45 -0.94 -4.72 3.87
N GLY A 46 -1.26 -3.62 3.23
CA GLY A 46 -2.46 -2.84 3.50
C GLY A 46 -2.29 -1.43 2.97
N GLY A 47 -3.13 -0.55 3.43
CA GLY A 47 -3.02 0.85 3.07
C GLY A 47 -3.92 1.72 3.91
N GLU A 48 -3.75 3.02 3.76
CA GLU A 48 -4.50 4.00 4.52
C GLU A 48 -4.96 5.12 3.63
N VAL A 49 -6.07 5.72 3.99
CA VAL A 49 -6.62 6.88 3.30
C VAL A 49 -6.22 8.13 4.07
N VAL A 50 -5.74 9.13 3.34
CA VAL A 50 -5.36 10.41 3.92
C VAL A 50 -6.13 11.52 3.23
N SER A 51 -6.44 12.56 3.98
CA SER A 51 -7.19 13.70 3.48
C SER A 51 -6.65 14.99 4.05
N TRP A 52 -6.97 16.10 3.38
CA TRP A 52 -6.54 17.43 3.83
C TRP A 52 -7.47 17.92 4.95
N ASP A 53 -6.89 18.37 6.06
CA ASP A 53 -7.69 18.98 7.13
C ASP A 53 -7.98 20.45 6.82
N ALA A 54 -8.69 21.11 7.75
CA ALA A 54 -9.05 22.51 7.60
C ALA A 54 -7.86 23.46 7.52
N LYS A 55 -6.69 23.00 7.98
CA LYS A 55 -5.45 23.79 7.95
C LYS A 55 -4.61 23.48 6.71
N GLY A 56 -5.09 22.60 5.82
CA GLY A 56 -4.34 22.20 4.66
C GLY A 56 -3.25 21.17 4.93
N ILE A 57 -3.33 20.47 6.04
CA ILE A 57 -2.37 19.42 6.42
C ILE A 57 -2.94 18.08 6.04
N LEU A 58 -2.11 17.26 5.37
CA LEU A 58 -2.49 15.91 4.95
C LEU A 58 -2.34 14.94 6.13
N SER A 59 -3.42 14.30 6.53
CA SER A 59 -3.42 13.41 7.68
C SER A 59 -4.32 12.21 7.45
N TYR A 60 -4.12 11.16 8.26
CA TYR A 60 -4.93 9.94 8.17
C TYR A 60 -6.36 10.22 8.57
N ASN A 61 -7.32 9.68 7.79
CA ASN A 61 -8.74 9.83 8.14
C ASN A 61 -9.31 8.57 8.80
N TYR A 62 -8.43 7.63 9.18
CA TYR A 62 -8.75 6.36 9.85
C TYR A 62 -9.46 5.32 8.98
N ASP A 63 -9.66 5.60 7.70
CA ASP A 63 -10.08 4.57 6.75
C ASP A 63 -8.84 3.86 6.21
N GLY A 64 -8.99 2.59 5.91
CA GLY A 64 -7.89 1.83 5.37
C GLY A 64 -8.23 0.36 5.30
N TRP A 65 -7.24 -0.44 4.92
CA TRP A 65 -7.39 -1.88 4.83
C TRP A 65 -6.06 -2.53 5.19
N TYR A 66 -6.12 -3.79 5.54
CA TYR A 66 -4.92 -4.60 5.69
C TYR A 66 -5.20 -6.01 5.17
N CYS A 67 -4.13 -6.73 4.86
CA CYS A 67 -4.20 -8.07 4.33
C CYS A 67 -3.08 -8.90 4.94
N ASP A 68 -3.43 -9.72 5.92
CA ASP A 68 -2.46 -10.59 6.58
C ASP A 68 -2.21 -11.84 5.74
N PHE A 69 -0.99 -12.35 5.79
CA PHE A 69 -0.70 -13.63 5.16
C PHE A 69 -1.15 -14.77 6.06
N PHE A 70 -1.46 -15.92 5.44
CA PHE A 70 -1.77 -17.13 6.19
C PHE A 70 -0.51 -17.98 6.33
N PRO A 71 -0.29 -18.64 7.49
CA PRO A 71 0.96 -19.37 7.73
C PRO A 71 1.34 -20.38 6.66
N GLU A 72 0.35 -21.02 6.03
CA GLU A 72 0.58 -22.04 5.01
C GLU A 72 0.50 -21.52 3.59
N GLU A 73 0.25 -20.23 3.43
CA GLU A 73 0.09 -19.60 2.13
C GLU A 73 1.45 -19.40 1.47
N ALA A 74 1.60 -19.77 0.19
CA ALA A 74 2.80 -19.46 -0.57
C ALA A 74 2.90 -17.96 -0.80
N LEU A 75 4.13 -17.44 -0.87
CA LEU A 75 4.34 -16.00 -1.07
C LEU A 75 3.62 -15.48 -2.31
N SER A 76 3.75 -16.20 -3.44
CA SER A 76 3.10 -15.77 -4.69
C SER A 76 1.58 -15.70 -4.56
N ASP A 77 0.98 -16.62 -3.81
CA ASP A 77 -0.47 -16.61 -3.57
C ASP A 77 -0.88 -15.43 -2.69
N TYR A 78 -0.08 -15.15 -1.67
CA TYR A 78 -0.31 -13.97 -0.82
C TYR A 78 -0.19 -12.68 -1.63
N VAL A 79 0.83 -12.56 -2.47
CA VAL A 79 1.01 -11.39 -3.32
C VAL A 79 -0.24 -11.17 -4.19
N CYS A 80 -0.70 -12.22 -4.89
CA CYS A 80 -1.89 -12.11 -5.74
C CYS A 80 -3.13 -11.72 -4.95
N ARG A 81 -3.35 -12.35 -3.80
CA ARG A 81 -4.51 -12.08 -2.95
C ARG A 81 -4.46 -10.64 -2.40
N SER A 82 -3.28 -10.21 -1.93
CA SER A 82 -3.12 -8.89 -1.34
C SER A 82 -3.28 -7.77 -2.37
N VAL A 83 -2.76 -7.97 -3.58
CA VAL A 83 -2.93 -7.00 -4.67
C VAL A 83 -4.40 -6.90 -5.08
N ARG A 84 -5.08 -8.04 -5.20
CA ARG A 84 -6.52 -8.04 -5.51
C ARG A 84 -7.32 -7.30 -4.45
N LYS A 85 -7.04 -7.55 -3.18
CA LYS A 85 -7.73 -6.86 -2.08
C LYS A 85 -7.49 -5.35 -2.13
N ALA A 86 -6.26 -4.94 -2.39
CA ALA A 86 -5.92 -3.52 -2.52
C ALA A 86 -6.70 -2.87 -3.66
N LYS A 87 -6.75 -3.52 -4.83
CA LYS A 87 -7.48 -2.99 -5.99
C LYS A 87 -8.99 -2.89 -5.71
N GLU A 88 -9.56 -3.89 -5.07
CA GLU A 88 -10.98 -3.87 -4.69
C GLU A 88 -11.27 -2.67 -3.78
N TYR A 89 -10.41 -2.46 -2.78
CA TYR A 89 -10.57 -1.32 -1.86
C TYR A 89 -10.46 0.01 -2.60
N LEU A 90 -9.42 0.18 -3.42
CA LEU A 90 -9.19 1.42 -4.16
C LEU A 90 -10.34 1.74 -5.11
N TYR A 91 -10.84 0.74 -5.84
CA TYR A 91 -11.97 0.95 -6.75
C TYR A 91 -13.27 1.25 -6.01
N ALA A 92 -13.48 0.63 -4.85
CA ALA A 92 -14.72 0.80 -4.09
C ALA A 92 -14.76 2.12 -3.33
N TYR A 93 -13.62 2.74 -3.07
CA TYR A 93 -13.56 3.98 -2.28
C TYR A 93 -14.04 5.15 -3.16
N LYS A 94 -15.15 5.76 -2.79
CA LYS A 94 -15.83 6.76 -3.63
C LYS A 94 -15.74 8.20 -3.10
N VAL A 95 -15.01 8.42 -2.02
CA VAL A 95 -14.81 9.78 -1.50
C VAL A 95 -13.76 10.48 -2.34
N ASP A 96 -14.06 11.68 -2.81
CA ASP A 96 -13.12 12.49 -3.59
C ASP A 96 -12.15 13.25 -2.69
N GLU A 97 -11.11 13.80 -3.29
CA GLU A 97 -10.11 14.64 -2.62
C GLU A 97 -9.36 13.92 -1.50
N VAL A 98 -9.10 12.63 -1.72
CA VAL A 98 -8.26 11.84 -0.81
C VAL A 98 -7.07 11.28 -1.57
N LEU A 99 -6.04 10.91 -0.82
CA LEU A 99 -4.88 10.19 -1.33
C LEU A 99 -4.74 8.88 -0.56
N PHE A 100 -3.90 7.99 -1.05
CA PHE A 100 -3.76 6.66 -0.49
C PHE A 100 -2.29 6.36 -0.19
N VAL A 101 -2.03 5.83 0.99
CA VAL A 101 -0.73 5.27 1.34
C VAL A 101 -0.83 3.77 1.16
N VAL A 102 0.02 3.22 0.29
CA VAL A 102 0.09 1.77 0.06
C VAL A 102 1.23 1.23 0.90
N GLY A 103 0.92 0.30 1.79
CA GLY A 103 1.91 -0.30 2.69
C GLY A 103 2.52 -1.56 2.08
N PHE A 104 3.83 -1.58 1.98
CA PHE A 104 4.56 -2.75 1.49
C PHE A 104 5.98 -2.74 2.06
N ASP A 105 6.61 -3.91 2.04
CA ASP A 105 7.99 -4.07 2.49
C ASP A 105 8.74 -4.83 1.39
N PRO A 106 9.72 -4.19 0.72
CA PRO A 106 10.49 -4.85 -0.34
C PRO A 106 11.22 -6.10 0.14
N ASP A 107 11.51 -6.17 1.42
CA ASP A 107 12.21 -7.29 2.04
C ASP A 107 11.26 -8.21 2.80
N PHE A 108 9.99 -8.25 2.41
CA PHE A 108 9.01 -9.09 3.05
C PHE A 108 9.42 -10.56 3.03
N SER A 109 9.30 -11.22 4.19
CA SER A 109 9.39 -12.65 4.30
C SER A 109 8.41 -13.11 5.38
N LYS A 110 7.91 -14.34 5.24
CA LYS A 110 6.97 -14.89 6.22
C LYS A 110 7.62 -14.99 7.60
N GLU A 111 8.90 -15.32 7.64
CA GLU A 111 9.65 -15.42 8.90
C GLU A 111 9.70 -14.09 9.64
N LYS A 112 9.87 -12.99 8.90
CA LYS A 112 9.93 -11.65 9.49
C LYS A 112 8.61 -11.25 10.16
N TYR A 113 7.48 -11.66 9.61
CA TYR A 113 6.16 -11.26 10.10
C TYR A 113 5.43 -12.32 10.88
N GLN A 114 5.94 -13.54 10.95
CA GLN A 114 5.25 -14.67 11.55
C GLN A 114 4.92 -14.44 13.04
N HIS A 115 5.82 -13.79 13.77
CA HIS A 115 5.62 -13.52 15.20
C HIS A 115 4.45 -12.58 15.48
N LEU A 116 3.97 -11.85 14.48
CA LEU A 116 2.87 -10.90 14.65
C LEU A 116 1.49 -11.59 14.67
N ILE A 117 1.41 -12.84 14.22
CA ILE A 117 0.14 -13.55 14.09
C ILE A 117 0.06 -14.77 15.02
N ASN A 118 1.08 -15.02 15.80
CA ASN A 118 1.09 -16.13 16.74
C ASN A 118 0.65 -15.70 18.12
#